data_040bb946ba281a820a78ce98705a1f9d
#
_entry.id   040bb946ba281a820a78ce98705a1f9d
#
_cell.length_a   1.000
_cell.length_b   1.000
_cell.length_c   1.000
_cell.angle_alpha   90.00
_cell.angle_beta   90.00
_cell.angle_gamma   90.00
#
_symmetry.space_group_name_H-M   'P 1'
#
loop_
_entity.id
_entity.type
_entity.pdbx_description
1 polymer ?
#
loop_
_entity_poly.entity_id
_entity_poly.type
_entity_poly.pdbx_seq_one_letter_code
_entity_poly.pdbx_strand_id
1 'polypeptide(L)'
;AHIEQGPTLENEEKVVGVVTGAQGQRWYEVTLTGQEAHAGPTPMHSRKDALVGAARMVGEVNRIGLENQPNACATVGLMQVTPNSRNVIPGSVFFCIDFRHPKDEVLSGMDAELRKVCADIAADIGLEMDFEEIWYSPPVAFDEACVSAVRSACEGGNIGHMDIVSGAGHDACYLSRVAPTAMIFTPCLNGISHNEIESAEPEHLEAGCNVLL
;
A
#
# COMPACT_ATOMS: atom_id res chain seq x y z
N ALA A 1 -20.27 5.20 -4.87
CA ALA A 1 -19.83 6.16 -3.86
C ALA A 1 -19.12 5.44 -2.72
N HIS A 2 -18.05 6.04 -2.20
CA HIS A 2 -17.25 5.47 -1.09
C HIS A 2 -16.55 6.59 -0.33
N ILE A 3 -16.09 6.36 0.90
CA ILE A 3 -15.18 7.26 1.58
C ILE A 3 -13.77 7.14 0.97
N GLU A 4 -12.97 8.21 1.03
CA GLU A 4 -11.61 8.21 0.45
C GLU A 4 -10.69 7.17 1.10
N GLN A 5 -10.85 6.90 2.38
CA GLN A 5 -9.97 6.08 3.21
C GLN A 5 -8.55 6.67 3.34
N GLY A 6 -8.44 7.97 3.16
CA GLY A 6 -7.20 8.74 3.21
C GLY A 6 -7.49 10.22 3.52
N PRO A 7 -6.46 11.03 3.76
CA PRO A 7 -6.61 12.41 4.21
C PRO A 7 -6.60 13.45 3.09
N THR A 8 -6.54 13.06 1.81
CA THR A 8 -6.25 14.01 0.72
C THR A 8 -7.38 15.02 0.54
N LEU A 9 -8.62 14.56 0.52
CA LEU A 9 -9.78 15.45 0.34
C LEU A 9 -9.92 16.46 1.49
N GLU A 10 -9.70 16.01 2.73
CA GLU A 10 -9.70 16.93 3.89
C GLU A 10 -8.55 17.94 3.80
N ASN A 11 -7.33 17.50 3.48
CA ASN A 11 -6.15 18.36 3.38
C ASN A 11 -6.29 19.42 2.29
N GLU A 12 -6.98 19.08 1.19
CA GLU A 12 -7.23 19.96 0.05
C GLU A 12 -8.58 20.72 0.15
N GLU A 13 -9.27 20.60 1.29
CA GLU A 13 -10.57 21.23 1.55
C GLU A 13 -11.60 20.93 0.44
N LYS A 14 -11.63 19.65 -0.02
CA LYS A 14 -12.56 19.17 -1.05
C LYS A 14 -13.62 18.27 -0.45
N VAL A 15 -14.84 18.41 -0.97
CA VAL A 15 -16.02 17.68 -0.50
C VAL A 15 -16.21 16.38 -1.31
N VAL A 16 -15.77 16.37 -2.57
CA VAL A 16 -15.90 15.21 -3.47
C VAL A 16 -14.59 14.95 -4.19
N GLY A 17 -14.20 13.69 -4.23
CA GLY A 17 -13.15 13.17 -5.10
C GLY A 17 -13.76 12.54 -6.35
N VAL A 18 -13.40 13.06 -7.52
CA VAL A 18 -13.67 12.44 -8.81
C VAL A 18 -12.62 11.37 -9.04
N VAL A 19 -12.98 10.11 -8.82
CA VAL A 19 -12.01 9.03 -8.87
C VAL A 19 -11.72 8.63 -10.31
N THR A 20 -10.50 8.89 -10.76
CA THR A 20 -10.05 8.63 -12.14
C THR A 20 -9.51 7.22 -12.34
N GLY A 21 -9.23 6.48 -11.26
CA GLY A 21 -8.68 5.14 -11.30
C GLY A 21 -8.27 4.64 -9.93
N ALA A 22 -7.61 3.49 -9.90
CA ALA A 22 -7.05 2.90 -8.68
C ALA A 22 -5.57 2.54 -8.90
N GLN A 23 -4.78 2.64 -7.84
CA GLN A 23 -3.38 2.25 -7.84
C GLN A 23 -3.22 0.76 -8.12
N GLY A 24 -2.11 0.40 -8.79
CA GLY A 24 -1.64 -0.97 -8.83
C GLY A 24 -1.07 -1.38 -7.48
N GLN A 25 -1.12 -2.68 -7.20
CA GLN A 25 -0.69 -3.26 -5.92
C GLN A 25 0.12 -4.52 -6.17
N ARG A 26 1.17 -4.70 -5.37
CA ARG A 26 1.93 -5.95 -5.27
C ARG A 26 2.13 -6.31 -3.82
N TRP A 27 1.80 -7.55 -3.47
CA TRP A 27 2.01 -8.09 -2.13
C TRP A 27 3.00 -9.23 -2.18
N TYR A 28 3.87 -9.24 -1.19
CA TYR A 28 4.89 -10.27 -1.08
C TYR A 28 4.88 -10.87 0.33
N GLU A 29 5.22 -12.15 0.38
CA GLU A 29 5.58 -12.86 1.60
C GLU A 29 7.07 -13.22 1.53
N VAL A 30 7.78 -12.94 2.60
CA VAL A 30 9.22 -13.19 2.70
C VAL A 30 9.50 -13.99 3.96
N THR A 31 10.15 -15.13 3.80
CA THR A 31 10.69 -15.93 4.91
C THR A 31 12.19 -15.91 4.85
N LEU A 32 12.82 -15.47 5.94
CA LEU A 32 14.27 -15.55 6.13
C LEU A 32 14.58 -16.67 7.11
N THR A 33 15.54 -17.53 6.72
CA THR A 33 16.06 -18.59 7.58
C THR A 33 17.55 -18.37 7.82
N GLY A 34 17.90 -18.21 9.08
CA GLY A 34 19.25 -18.09 9.59
C GLY A 34 19.57 -19.22 10.54
N GLN A 35 20.21 -18.90 11.67
CA GLN A 35 20.59 -19.90 12.67
C GLN A 35 20.35 -19.40 14.08
N GLU A 36 19.50 -20.10 14.82
CA GLU A 36 19.34 -19.88 16.25
C GLU A 36 20.63 -20.17 17.00
N ALA A 37 21.02 -19.26 17.86
CA ALA A 37 22.17 -19.43 18.74
C ALA A 37 22.02 -18.56 19.99
N HIS A 38 22.80 -18.84 21.01
CA HIS A 38 22.81 -18.07 22.25
C HIS A 38 23.40 -16.67 22.00
N ALA A 39 22.68 -15.62 22.36
CA ALA A 39 23.04 -14.23 22.06
C ALA A 39 24.35 -13.77 22.75
N GLY A 40 24.72 -14.31 23.90
CA GLY A 40 25.91 -13.93 24.64
C GLY A 40 27.21 -14.51 24.05
N PRO A 41 27.42 -15.84 24.01
CA PRO A 41 28.69 -16.45 23.60
C PRO A 41 28.90 -16.51 22.09
N THR A 42 27.87 -16.28 21.25
CA THR A 42 28.03 -16.33 19.79
C THR A 42 28.65 -15.04 19.25
N PRO A 43 29.86 -15.06 18.69
CA PRO A 43 30.52 -13.89 18.15
C PRO A 43 29.72 -13.23 17.01
N MET A 44 29.77 -11.91 16.89
CA MET A 44 29.01 -11.14 15.89
C MET A 44 29.26 -11.63 14.45
N HIS A 45 30.53 -11.90 14.09
CA HIS A 45 30.92 -12.31 12.73
C HIS A 45 30.47 -13.73 12.35
N SER A 46 29.98 -14.53 13.32
CA SER A 46 29.51 -15.91 13.09
C SER A 46 28.00 -16.01 13.03
N ARG A 47 27.28 -14.89 13.19
CA ARG A 47 25.82 -14.89 13.28
C ARG A 47 25.17 -14.93 11.91
N LYS A 48 24.15 -15.78 11.78
CA LYS A 48 23.15 -15.74 10.71
C LYS A 48 21.82 -15.29 11.31
N ASP A 49 21.76 -14.00 11.59
CA ASP A 49 20.63 -13.37 12.32
C ASP A 49 19.52 -12.98 11.34
N ALA A 50 18.43 -13.75 11.33
CA ALA A 50 17.29 -13.52 10.45
C ALA A 50 16.60 -12.18 10.73
N LEU A 51 16.60 -11.73 11.99
CA LEU A 51 15.94 -10.45 12.34
C LEU A 51 16.75 -9.23 11.87
N VAL A 52 18.07 -9.31 11.91
CA VAL A 52 18.95 -8.26 11.33
C VAL A 52 18.73 -8.16 9.82
N GLY A 53 18.60 -9.31 9.14
CA GLY A 53 18.26 -9.35 7.71
C GLY A 53 16.91 -8.68 7.43
N ALA A 54 15.86 -9.08 8.13
CA ALA A 54 14.52 -8.51 8.00
C ALA A 54 14.51 -7.01 8.30
N ALA A 55 15.17 -6.54 9.36
CA ALA A 55 15.24 -5.12 9.70
C ALA A 55 15.91 -4.28 8.60
N ARG A 56 16.99 -4.78 7.97
CA ARG A 56 17.62 -4.12 6.82
C ARG A 56 16.67 -4.08 5.62
N MET A 57 15.96 -5.18 5.32
CA MET A 57 14.98 -5.24 4.22
C MET A 57 13.81 -4.28 4.46
N VAL A 58 13.29 -4.17 5.68
CA VAL A 58 12.25 -3.18 6.05
C VAL A 58 12.73 -1.74 5.78
N GLY A 59 13.99 -1.45 6.09
CA GLY A 59 14.61 -0.15 5.77
C GLY A 59 14.62 0.13 4.27
N GLU A 60 14.95 -0.88 3.44
CA GLU A 60 14.95 -0.78 1.98
C GLU A 60 13.52 -0.63 1.41
N VAL A 61 12.53 -1.36 1.93
CA VAL A 61 11.12 -1.18 1.57
C VAL A 61 10.70 0.28 1.75
N ASN A 62 11.02 0.87 2.90
CA ASN A 62 10.72 2.27 3.19
C ASN A 62 11.48 3.22 2.23
N ARG A 63 12.78 2.98 1.98
CA ARG A 63 13.58 3.79 1.06
C ARG A 63 12.99 3.77 -0.36
N ILE A 64 12.67 2.59 -0.90
CA ILE A 64 12.07 2.43 -2.22
C ILE A 64 10.77 3.23 -2.32
N GLY A 65 9.91 3.18 -1.30
CA GLY A 65 8.70 3.99 -1.24
C GLY A 65 8.97 5.48 -1.27
N LEU A 66 9.94 5.96 -0.50
CA LEU A 66 10.32 7.38 -0.45
C LEU A 66 10.94 7.89 -1.76
N GLU A 67 11.71 7.07 -2.46
CA GLU A 67 12.34 7.44 -3.73
C GLU A 67 11.35 7.51 -4.91
N ASN A 68 10.18 6.88 -4.77
CA ASN A 68 9.13 6.89 -5.79
C ASN A 68 7.93 7.80 -5.43
N GLN A 69 8.16 8.79 -4.55
CA GLN A 69 7.17 9.82 -4.22
C GLN A 69 6.84 10.71 -5.44
N PRO A 70 5.68 11.39 -5.48
CA PRO A 70 4.69 11.51 -4.37
C PRO A 70 3.64 10.38 -4.31
N ASN A 71 3.63 9.42 -5.22
CA ASN A 71 2.50 8.51 -5.37
C ASN A 71 2.74 7.09 -4.85
N ALA A 72 3.99 6.73 -4.53
CA ALA A 72 4.28 5.39 -4.02
C ALA A 72 3.87 5.22 -2.56
N CYS A 73 3.28 4.07 -2.26
CA CYS A 73 3.15 3.56 -0.90
C CYS A 73 3.94 2.25 -0.76
N ALA A 74 4.62 2.09 0.37
CA ALA A 74 5.43 0.92 0.69
C ALA A 74 5.33 0.62 2.18
N THR A 75 4.87 -0.59 2.51
CA THR A 75 4.56 -0.94 3.90
C THR A 75 5.00 -2.38 4.19
N VAL A 76 5.58 -2.58 5.38
CA VAL A 76 5.67 -3.89 6.03
C VAL A 76 4.67 -3.91 7.17
N GLY A 77 3.53 -4.55 6.95
CA GLY A 77 2.39 -4.53 7.89
C GLY A 77 2.33 -5.71 8.85
N LEU A 78 3.10 -6.76 8.58
CA LEU A 78 3.15 -7.96 9.40
C LEU A 78 4.58 -8.47 9.50
N MET A 79 5.00 -8.86 10.73
CA MET A 79 6.28 -9.52 10.97
C MET A 79 6.15 -10.53 12.12
N GLN A 80 6.68 -11.72 11.92
CA GLN A 80 6.74 -12.79 12.92
C GLN A 80 8.18 -13.24 13.10
N VAL A 81 8.64 -13.29 14.34
CA VAL A 81 10.03 -13.64 14.70
C VAL A 81 10.05 -14.93 15.49
N THR A 82 10.92 -15.85 15.14
CA THR A 82 11.09 -17.13 15.84
C THR A 82 12.56 -17.30 16.26
N PRO A 83 12.82 -17.70 17.51
CA PRO A 83 11.88 -18.08 18.59
C PRO A 83 11.35 -16.90 19.42
N ASN A 84 11.67 -15.65 19.08
CA ASN A 84 11.23 -14.44 19.80
C ASN A 84 11.62 -14.46 21.30
N SER A 85 12.87 -14.75 21.58
CA SER A 85 13.44 -14.87 22.93
C SER A 85 14.56 -13.85 23.14
N ARG A 86 14.65 -13.26 24.34
CA ARG A 86 15.57 -12.17 24.69
C ARG A 86 17.06 -12.52 24.52
N ASN A 87 17.42 -13.78 24.66
CA ASN A 87 18.81 -14.25 24.69
C ASN A 87 19.13 -15.26 23.57
N VAL A 88 18.29 -15.31 22.55
CA VAL A 88 18.47 -16.17 21.37
C VAL A 88 18.52 -15.31 20.11
N ILE A 89 19.51 -15.56 19.25
CA ILE A 89 19.59 -14.99 17.92
C ILE A 89 18.44 -15.57 17.09
N PRO A 90 17.56 -14.75 16.49
CA PRO A 90 16.44 -15.29 15.72
C PRO A 90 16.87 -16.13 14.53
N GLY A 91 16.34 -17.35 14.47
CA GLY A 91 16.60 -18.30 13.39
C GLY A 91 15.67 -18.14 12.21
N SER A 92 14.48 -17.58 12.41
CA SER A 92 13.54 -17.32 11.31
C SER A 92 12.73 -16.06 11.51
N VAL A 93 12.46 -15.36 10.40
CA VAL A 93 11.54 -14.22 10.36
C VAL A 93 10.67 -14.34 9.12
N PHE A 94 9.36 -14.24 9.30
CA PHE A 94 8.37 -14.08 8.25
C PHE A 94 7.83 -12.66 8.26
N PHE A 95 7.69 -12.03 7.09
CA PHE A 95 7.06 -10.71 6.98
C PHE A 95 6.39 -10.50 5.62
N CYS A 96 5.41 -9.58 5.57
CA CYS A 96 4.67 -9.24 4.37
C CYS A 96 4.99 -7.81 3.93
N ILE A 97 5.06 -7.60 2.62
CA ILE A 97 5.30 -6.30 2.00
C ILE A 97 4.11 -5.94 1.11
N ASP A 98 3.69 -4.67 1.14
CA ASP A 98 2.68 -4.08 0.27
C ASP A 98 3.31 -2.89 -0.47
N PHE A 99 3.36 -2.96 -1.80
CA PHE A 99 3.73 -1.86 -2.69
C PHE A 99 2.53 -1.40 -3.48
N ARG A 100 2.36 -0.06 -3.59
CA ARG A 100 1.32 0.56 -4.41
C ARG A 100 1.87 1.73 -5.22
N HIS A 101 1.41 1.83 -6.47
CA HIS A 101 1.71 2.98 -7.32
C HIS A 101 0.68 3.09 -8.48
N PRO A 102 0.26 4.32 -8.91
CA PRO A 102 -0.70 4.49 -9.99
C PRO A 102 -0.13 4.19 -11.39
N LYS A 103 1.18 4.07 -11.55
CA LYS A 103 1.84 3.71 -12.81
C LYS A 103 2.51 2.34 -12.69
N ASP A 104 2.12 1.41 -13.57
CA ASP A 104 2.62 0.04 -13.52
C ASP A 104 4.12 -0.09 -13.81
N GLU A 105 4.65 0.78 -14.67
CA GLU A 105 6.10 0.82 -14.95
C GLU A 105 6.92 1.13 -13.70
N VAL A 106 6.45 2.06 -12.87
CA VAL A 106 7.10 2.41 -11.59
C VAL A 106 6.95 1.27 -10.61
N LEU A 107 5.75 0.70 -10.47
CA LEU A 107 5.49 -0.43 -9.59
C LEU A 107 6.37 -1.65 -9.96
N SER A 108 6.57 -1.90 -11.23
CA SER A 108 7.47 -2.95 -11.73
C SER A 108 8.95 -2.63 -11.46
N GLY A 109 9.34 -1.36 -11.52
CA GLY A 109 10.67 -0.90 -11.12
C GLY A 109 10.94 -1.11 -9.63
N MET A 110 9.97 -0.77 -8.77
CA MET A 110 10.02 -1.01 -7.33
C MET A 110 10.14 -2.51 -7.00
N ASP A 111 9.41 -3.39 -7.70
CA ASP A 111 9.52 -4.85 -7.55
C ASP A 111 10.93 -5.36 -7.91
N ALA A 112 11.46 -4.94 -9.05
CA ALA A 112 12.79 -5.38 -9.49
C ALA A 112 13.90 -4.94 -8.51
N GLU A 113 13.81 -3.72 -8.00
CA GLU A 113 14.74 -3.20 -7.00
C GLU A 113 14.61 -3.94 -5.67
N LEU A 114 13.38 -4.18 -5.19
CA LEU A 114 13.12 -4.92 -3.96
C LEU A 114 13.76 -6.32 -4.00
N ARG A 115 13.50 -7.08 -5.08
CA ARG A 115 14.07 -8.43 -5.25
C ARG A 115 15.59 -8.41 -5.19
N LYS A 116 16.19 -7.44 -5.85
CA LYS A 116 17.65 -7.30 -5.87
C LYS A 116 18.21 -7.01 -4.48
N VAL A 117 17.71 -5.98 -3.80
CA VAL A 117 18.25 -5.58 -2.48
C VAL A 117 17.99 -6.64 -1.41
N CYS A 118 16.86 -7.34 -1.45
CA CYS A 118 16.59 -8.46 -0.55
C CYS A 118 17.58 -9.62 -0.77
N ALA A 119 17.86 -9.98 -2.02
CA ALA A 119 18.85 -11.02 -2.34
C ALA A 119 20.24 -10.62 -1.88
N ASP A 120 20.66 -9.38 -2.12
CA ASP A 120 21.96 -8.86 -1.68
C ASP A 120 22.11 -8.90 -0.14
N ILE A 121 21.07 -8.51 0.59
CA ILE A 121 21.07 -8.54 2.08
C ILE A 121 21.12 -9.98 2.60
N ALA A 122 20.33 -10.89 2.02
CA ALA A 122 20.32 -12.29 2.43
C ALA A 122 21.68 -12.93 2.21
N ALA A 123 22.31 -12.68 1.08
CA ALA A 123 23.65 -13.17 0.75
C ALA A 123 24.73 -12.62 1.69
N ASP A 124 24.70 -11.32 2.02
CA ASP A 124 25.66 -10.65 2.91
C ASP A 124 25.68 -11.26 4.32
N ILE A 125 24.50 -11.65 4.84
CA ILE A 125 24.37 -12.25 6.18
C ILE A 125 24.48 -13.78 6.14
N GLY A 126 24.35 -14.40 4.96
CA GLY A 126 24.34 -15.85 4.76
C GLY A 126 23.00 -16.48 5.19
N LEU A 127 21.90 -15.81 4.91
CA LEU A 127 20.52 -16.28 5.14
C LEU A 127 20.01 -17.05 3.93
N GLU A 128 19.17 -18.05 4.16
CA GLU A 128 18.26 -18.57 3.15
C GLU A 128 17.04 -17.66 3.06
N MET A 129 16.54 -17.42 1.86
CA MET A 129 15.39 -16.55 1.63
C MET A 129 14.39 -17.24 0.70
N ASP A 130 13.16 -17.33 1.16
CA ASP A 130 12.00 -17.60 0.32
C ASP A 130 11.26 -16.27 0.12
N PHE A 131 11.02 -15.91 -1.16
CA PHE A 131 10.43 -14.63 -1.56
C PHE A 131 9.35 -14.88 -2.59
N GLU A 132 8.09 -14.76 -2.19
CA GLU A 132 6.92 -15.01 -3.02
C GLU A 132 6.14 -13.71 -3.28
N GLU A 133 5.78 -13.46 -4.55
CA GLU A 133 4.74 -12.49 -4.90
C GLU A 133 3.39 -13.19 -4.83
N ILE A 134 2.62 -12.90 -3.78
CA ILE A 134 1.32 -13.56 -3.53
C ILE A 134 0.15 -12.84 -4.21
N TRP A 135 0.34 -11.59 -4.61
CA TRP A 135 -0.70 -10.78 -5.23
C TRP A 135 -0.10 -9.72 -6.15
N TYR A 136 -0.67 -9.63 -7.33
CA TYR A 136 -0.46 -8.52 -8.25
C TYR A 136 -1.79 -8.08 -8.87
N SER A 137 -2.09 -6.80 -8.75
CA SER A 137 -3.18 -6.14 -9.45
C SER A 137 -2.62 -4.92 -10.18
N PRO A 138 -2.71 -4.84 -11.52
CA PRO A 138 -2.24 -3.67 -12.24
C PRO A 138 -3.08 -2.44 -11.89
N PRO A 139 -2.57 -1.22 -12.10
CA PRO A 139 -3.36 0.00 -11.99
C PRO A 139 -4.58 -0.05 -12.91
N VAL A 140 -5.68 0.53 -12.44
CA VAL A 140 -6.94 0.60 -13.19
C VAL A 140 -7.24 2.05 -13.53
N ALA A 141 -7.45 2.37 -14.81
CA ALA A 141 -8.07 3.62 -15.24
C ALA A 141 -9.57 3.41 -15.38
N PHE A 142 -10.37 4.29 -14.81
CA PHE A 142 -11.81 4.26 -14.97
C PHE A 142 -12.26 4.87 -16.29
N ASP A 143 -13.52 4.60 -16.66
CA ASP A 143 -14.09 5.07 -17.92
C ASP A 143 -14.23 6.59 -17.95
N GLU A 144 -13.64 7.22 -18.97
CA GLU A 144 -13.56 8.68 -19.10
C GLU A 144 -14.96 9.34 -19.19
N ALA A 145 -15.93 8.68 -19.81
CA ALA A 145 -17.28 9.23 -19.90
C ALA A 145 -17.96 9.23 -18.53
N CYS A 146 -17.77 8.16 -17.74
CA CYS A 146 -18.28 8.09 -16.37
C CYS A 146 -17.58 9.10 -15.45
N VAL A 147 -16.25 9.20 -15.54
CA VAL A 147 -15.45 10.18 -14.77
C VAL A 147 -15.87 11.61 -15.12
N SER A 148 -16.04 11.91 -16.41
CA SER A 148 -16.52 13.24 -16.87
C SER A 148 -17.93 13.55 -16.39
N ALA A 149 -18.83 12.55 -16.34
CA ALA A 149 -20.18 12.74 -15.79
C ALA A 149 -20.14 13.14 -14.31
N VAL A 150 -19.30 12.45 -13.50
CA VAL A 150 -19.10 12.79 -12.09
C VAL A 150 -18.56 14.21 -11.93
N ARG A 151 -17.57 14.60 -12.74
CA ARG A 151 -16.99 15.94 -12.72
C ARG A 151 -18.03 17.00 -13.06
N SER A 152 -18.80 16.79 -14.13
CA SER A 152 -19.87 17.70 -14.56
C SER A 152 -20.97 17.83 -13.52
N ALA A 153 -21.32 16.76 -12.80
CA ALA A 153 -22.28 16.81 -11.70
C ALA A 153 -21.77 17.67 -10.53
N CYS A 154 -20.49 17.56 -10.18
CA CYS A 154 -19.87 18.42 -9.17
C CYS A 154 -19.90 19.91 -9.59
N GLU A 155 -19.53 20.19 -10.85
CA GLU A 155 -19.55 21.56 -11.40
C GLU A 155 -20.97 22.13 -11.42
N GLY A 156 -21.94 21.36 -11.89
CA GLY A 156 -23.36 21.77 -11.95
C GLY A 156 -23.97 22.04 -10.57
N GLY A 157 -23.57 21.28 -9.57
CA GLY A 157 -23.95 21.43 -8.17
C GLY A 157 -23.12 22.47 -7.41
N ASN A 158 -22.12 23.09 -8.03
CA ASN A 158 -21.13 23.97 -7.36
C ASN A 158 -20.50 23.31 -6.13
N ILE A 159 -20.19 22.01 -6.24
CA ILE A 159 -19.56 21.20 -5.18
C ILE A 159 -18.04 21.25 -5.33
N GLY A 160 -17.34 21.58 -4.25
CA GLY A 160 -15.87 21.59 -4.21
C GLY A 160 -15.31 20.17 -4.46
N HIS A 161 -14.58 19.99 -5.55
CA HIS A 161 -14.07 18.67 -5.94
C HIS A 161 -12.65 18.72 -6.48
N MET A 162 -12.02 17.54 -6.60
CA MET A 162 -10.75 17.33 -7.29
C MET A 162 -10.70 15.94 -7.90
N ASP A 163 -9.87 15.77 -8.93
CA ASP A 163 -9.53 14.44 -9.44
C ASP A 163 -8.61 13.73 -8.46
N ILE A 164 -8.86 12.44 -8.25
CA ILE A 164 -8.08 11.63 -7.31
C ILE A 164 -7.93 10.20 -7.84
N VAL A 165 -6.81 9.57 -7.54
CA VAL A 165 -6.60 8.13 -7.78
C VAL A 165 -6.79 7.39 -6.46
N SER A 166 -7.61 6.34 -6.45
CA SER A 166 -7.79 5.54 -5.25
C SER A 166 -6.50 4.84 -4.82
N GLY A 167 -6.13 5.01 -3.56
CA GLY A 167 -5.05 4.25 -2.92
C GLY A 167 -5.45 2.83 -2.51
N ALA A 168 -6.75 2.53 -2.49
CA ALA A 168 -7.31 1.25 -2.10
C ALA A 168 -7.86 0.47 -3.30
N GLY A 169 -7.95 -0.86 -3.16
CA GLY A 169 -8.70 -1.70 -4.08
C GLY A 169 -10.20 -1.67 -3.76
N HIS A 170 -11.04 -1.65 -4.80
CA HIS A 170 -12.50 -1.62 -4.67
C HIS A 170 -13.15 -2.59 -5.65
N ASP A 171 -14.38 -2.98 -5.40
CA ASP A 171 -15.19 -3.77 -6.35
C ASP A 171 -15.30 -3.10 -7.72
N ALA A 172 -15.28 -1.77 -7.75
CA ALA A 172 -15.26 -0.98 -8.98
C ALA A 172 -14.07 -1.34 -9.91
N CYS A 173 -12.92 -1.75 -9.37
CA CYS A 173 -11.79 -2.20 -10.16
C CYS A 173 -12.08 -3.51 -10.92
N TYR A 174 -12.93 -4.36 -10.36
CA TYR A 174 -13.40 -5.58 -11.03
C TYR A 174 -14.53 -5.28 -12.02
N LEU A 175 -15.48 -4.41 -11.65
CA LEU A 175 -16.57 -3.99 -12.50
C LEU A 175 -16.07 -3.28 -13.77
N SER A 176 -15.03 -2.49 -13.68
CA SER A 176 -14.43 -1.77 -14.82
C SER A 176 -13.95 -2.68 -15.95
N ARG A 177 -13.75 -3.97 -15.67
CA ARG A 177 -13.37 -4.99 -16.67
C ARG A 177 -14.52 -5.42 -17.57
N VAL A 178 -15.76 -5.16 -17.15
CA VAL A 178 -16.98 -5.65 -17.83
C VAL A 178 -17.99 -4.55 -18.13
N ALA A 179 -17.86 -3.35 -17.53
CA ALA A 179 -18.73 -2.21 -17.74
C ALA A 179 -18.00 -0.87 -17.57
N PRO A 180 -18.43 0.20 -18.24
CA PRO A 180 -17.98 1.56 -17.93
C PRO A 180 -18.23 1.86 -16.45
N THR A 181 -17.20 2.33 -15.75
CA THR A 181 -17.22 2.47 -14.29
C THR A 181 -16.48 3.73 -13.86
N ALA A 182 -16.98 4.41 -12.85
CA ALA A 182 -16.26 5.44 -12.09
C ALA A 182 -16.59 5.29 -10.60
N MET A 183 -15.91 6.05 -9.76
CA MET A 183 -16.20 6.16 -8.34
C MET A 183 -16.27 7.62 -7.90
N ILE A 184 -17.00 7.85 -6.84
CA ILE A 184 -17.14 9.12 -6.15
C ILE A 184 -16.58 8.92 -4.75
N PHE A 185 -15.56 9.71 -4.36
CA PHE A 185 -15.10 9.74 -2.98
C PHE A 185 -15.68 10.89 -2.20
N THR A 186 -15.91 10.65 -0.91
CA THR A 186 -16.19 11.66 0.11
C THR A 186 -15.13 11.59 1.19
N PRO A 187 -14.81 12.71 1.88
CA PRO A 187 -13.85 12.73 2.96
C PRO A 187 -14.26 11.79 4.10
N CYS A 188 -13.28 11.27 4.81
CA CYS A 188 -13.47 10.63 6.10
C CYS A 188 -12.60 11.33 7.15
N LEU A 189 -13.09 11.39 8.38
CA LEU A 189 -12.51 12.18 9.46
C LEU A 189 -11.05 11.81 9.73
N ASN A 190 -10.16 12.79 9.59
CA ASN A 190 -8.70 12.64 9.70
C ASN A 190 -8.11 11.59 8.72
N GLY A 191 -8.80 11.24 7.65
CA GLY A 191 -8.38 10.20 6.72
C GLY A 191 -8.32 8.79 7.32
N ILE A 192 -8.91 8.59 8.50
CA ILE A 192 -8.84 7.31 9.22
C ILE A 192 -9.81 6.32 8.61
N SER A 193 -9.29 5.14 8.26
CA SER A 193 -10.05 3.99 7.79
C SER A 193 -9.48 2.69 8.35
N HIS A 194 -10.24 1.59 8.26
CA HIS A 194 -9.91 0.29 8.86
C HIS A 194 -9.67 0.38 10.38
N ASN A 195 -10.41 1.27 11.03
CA ASN A 195 -10.32 1.55 12.45
C ASN A 195 -11.74 1.76 13.03
N GLU A 196 -11.95 1.38 14.28
CA GLU A 196 -13.26 1.51 14.94
C GLU A 196 -13.74 2.96 15.14
N ILE A 197 -12.84 3.96 14.99
CA ILE A 197 -13.17 5.39 15.04
C ILE A 197 -13.42 5.99 13.64
N GLU A 198 -13.45 5.17 12.58
CA GLU A 198 -13.78 5.62 11.22
C GLU A 198 -15.12 6.37 11.22
N SER A 199 -15.14 7.56 10.62
CA SER A 199 -16.31 8.41 10.56
C SER A 199 -16.28 9.30 9.33
N ALA A 200 -17.48 9.74 8.87
CA ALA A 200 -17.65 10.73 7.81
C ALA A 200 -18.76 11.71 8.19
N GLU A 201 -18.61 12.97 7.80
CA GLU A 201 -19.59 13.99 8.07
C GLU A 201 -20.85 13.81 7.20
N PRO A 202 -22.08 13.96 7.76
CA PRO A 202 -23.32 13.78 7.01
C PRO A 202 -23.40 14.66 5.76
N GLU A 203 -22.89 15.89 5.83
CA GLU A 203 -22.87 16.85 4.72
C GLU A 203 -21.99 16.38 3.55
N HIS A 204 -20.88 15.69 3.83
CA HIS A 204 -20.02 15.10 2.80
C HIS A 204 -20.71 13.90 2.14
N LEU A 205 -21.41 13.08 2.93
CA LEU A 205 -22.17 11.95 2.40
C LEU A 205 -23.34 12.43 1.52
N GLU A 206 -24.06 13.50 1.95
CA GLU A 206 -25.11 14.13 1.16
C GLU A 206 -24.57 14.63 -0.18
N ALA A 207 -23.43 15.32 -0.16
CA ALA A 207 -22.79 15.83 -1.38
C ALA A 207 -22.43 14.69 -2.35
N GLY A 208 -21.85 13.60 -1.85
CA GLY A 208 -21.54 12.41 -2.66
C GLY A 208 -22.79 11.76 -3.26
N CYS A 209 -23.88 11.69 -2.49
CA CYS A 209 -25.17 11.19 -2.99
C CYS A 209 -25.77 12.11 -4.07
N ASN A 210 -25.69 13.42 -3.90
CA ASN A 210 -26.20 14.40 -4.88
C ASN A 210 -25.43 14.32 -6.21
N VAL A 211 -24.13 14.01 -6.17
CA VAL A 211 -23.32 13.81 -7.38
C VAL A 211 -23.66 12.48 -8.07
N LEU A 212 -24.11 11.48 -7.32
CA LEU A 212 -24.49 10.17 -7.87
C LEU A 212 -25.85 10.22 -8.60
N LEU A 213 -26.76 11.12 -8.21
CA LEU A 213 -28.11 11.31 -8.80
C LEU A 213 -28.11 12.12 -10.07
#